data_3f4ac3191c9fb9c688106608b13188d3
#
_entry.id   3f4ac3191c9fb9c688106608b13188d3
#
_cell.length_a   1.000
_cell.length_b   1.000
_cell.length_c   1.000
_cell.angle_alpha   90.00
_cell.angle_beta   90.00
_cell.angle_gamma   90.00
#
_symmetry.space_group_name_H-M   'P 1'
#
loop_
_entity.id
_entity.type
_entity.pdbx_description
1 polymer ?
#
loop_
_entity_poly.entity_id
_entity_poly.type
_entity_poly.pdbx_seq_one_letter_code
_entity_poly.pdbx_strand_id
1 'polypeptide(L)'
;MVSQCIFRNSSRVTIFCKRLKFSINCLSIRLQHKLAEVTNQTCEYPPIVDMSKEGQRRHQRQMWYDSIKAMPTVEEKLYELAVQQRLHLKKYFLTCVPPSYTGIFFNQFITRTHLMEGLPDKINNINVEDELSDIKDTFNEVLLNYYHNPWQSKTSKQLSDYLSEKGAGSRLLNQLITQCYKRLASKNEHILESTIQHKPRINSFWWHNGFESKDDEIYEKNLAFRYEEFPAFVIRMKKPLSPIVDMNDPLCATAEVLKYHYHPEIFEFPCNESDWLSSVPGFWPGDQNEFPLLQVFTSDKLQNLLMKIENYDLKKIENSLGLMGSFGYLNTIANYQGFTPFHDITYPFVGQTILTNGQDFTFFVYQLNTIAFHEDVDNKDRRNLCWTSGKLRLFETIEDGQLKGVNEDVYRLLLKFLLNTPEVKEGQVLKPYLGVDTRTEEEIKNMRFFLRRMYSQKRAHNAHKDEVPMWVKIYKNHPDAPPSPYVKLE
;
A
#
# COMPACT_ATOMS: atom_id res chain seq x y z
N MET A 1 32.31 44.58 3.34
CA MET A 1 32.27 43.23 3.95
C MET A 1 31.11 42.43 3.38
N VAL A 2 31.15 42.11 2.11
CA VAL A 2 30.20 41.21 1.47
C VAL A 2 30.97 40.53 0.33
N SER A 3 31.77 39.54 0.62
CA SER A 3 32.50 38.82 -0.41
C SER A 3 33.28 37.61 0.15
N GLN A 4 32.62 36.66 0.80
CA GLN A 4 33.29 35.39 1.17
C GLN A 4 32.36 34.22 1.46
N CYS A 5 31.21 34.10 0.78
CA CYS A 5 30.30 32.94 0.95
C CYS A 5 29.93 32.20 -0.36
N ILE A 6 30.70 32.31 -1.43
CA ILE A 6 30.31 31.68 -2.74
C ILE A 6 31.24 30.55 -3.19
N PHE A 7 32.17 30.05 -2.41
CA PHE A 7 33.12 29.03 -2.90
C PHE A 7 33.12 27.70 -2.14
N ARG A 8 31.96 27.08 -1.89
CA ARG A 8 31.90 25.71 -1.38
C ARG A 8 30.89 24.74 -2.04
N ASN A 9 30.29 25.14 -3.17
CA ASN A 9 29.33 24.27 -3.87
C ASN A 9 29.73 23.84 -5.28
N SER A 10 30.96 24.08 -5.74
CA SER A 10 31.34 23.81 -7.13
C SER A 10 31.61 22.32 -7.43
N SER A 11 32.03 21.53 -6.45
CA SER A 11 32.38 20.13 -6.71
C SER A 11 31.18 19.19 -6.88
N ARG A 12 30.04 19.48 -6.25
CA ARG A 12 28.82 18.66 -6.42
C ARG A 12 28.06 18.92 -7.70
N VAL A 13 28.09 20.17 -8.17
CA VAL A 13 27.46 20.56 -9.46
C VAL A 13 28.24 19.97 -10.64
N THR A 14 29.57 19.87 -10.53
CA THR A 14 30.43 19.34 -11.59
C THR A 14 30.24 17.83 -11.80
N ILE A 15 29.95 17.05 -10.74
CA ILE A 15 29.67 15.61 -10.85
C ILE A 15 28.30 15.40 -11.47
N PHE A 16 27.30 16.22 -11.15
CA PHE A 16 25.97 16.15 -11.72
C PHE A 16 25.99 16.46 -13.23
N CYS A 17 26.73 17.50 -13.64
CA CYS A 17 26.92 17.84 -15.05
C CYS A 17 27.72 16.78 -15.84
N LYS A 18 28.67 16.07 -15.21
CA LYS A 18 29.38 14.98 -15.91
C LYS A 18 28.48 13.76 -16.17
N ARG A 19 27.59 13.39 -15.25
CA ARG A 19 26.62 12.30 -15.49
C ARG A 19 25.57 12.69 -16.55
N LEU A 20 25.08 13.93 -16.53
CA LEU A 20 24.20 14.44 -17.60
C LEU A 20 24.87 14.47 -18.97
N LYS A 21 26.17 14.86 -19.07
CA LYS A 21 26.88 14.84 -20.35
C LYS A 21 27.08 13.41 -20.91
N PHE A 22 27.27 12.40 -20.07
CA PHE A 22 27.39 11.01 -20.54
C PHE A 22 26.05 10.45 -21.05
N SER A 23 24.94 10.80 -20.40
CA SER A 23 23.59 10.42 -20.84
C SER A 23 23.16 11.12 -22.12
N ILE A 24 23.50 12.41 -22.28
CA ILE A 24 23.18 13.20 -23.47
C ILE A 24 23.95 12.69 -24.70
N ASN A 25 25.20 12.27 -24.56
CA ASN A 25 25.96 11.72 -25.67
C ASN A 25 25.42 10.36 -26.17
N CYS A 26 24.97 9.47 -25.27
CA CYS A 26 24.31 8.23 -25.69
C CYS A 26 22.96 8.45 -26.36
N LEU A 27 22.19 9.46 -25.94
CA LEU A 27 20.92 9.84 -26.56
C LEU A 27 21.12 10.51 -27.93
N SER A 28 22.15 11.35 -28.09
CA SER A 28 22.45 11.98 -29.36
C SER A 28 22.87 10.98 -30.45
N ILE A 29 23.62 9.94 -30.09
CA ILE A 29 24.03 8.88 -31.04
C ILE A 29 22.82 8.01 -31.45
N ARG A 30 21.90 7.68 -30.54
CA ARG A 30 20.66 6.95 -30.88
C ARG A 30 19.66 7.78 -31.69
N LEU A 31 19.59 9.09 -31.44
CA LEU A 31 18.79 10.01 -32.27
C LEU A 31 19.37 10.17 -33.67
N GLN A 32 20.70 10.22 -33.81
CA GLN A 32 21.33 10.28 -35.14
C GLN A 32 21.13 9.01 -35.97
N HIS A 33 21.14 7.80 -35.31
CA HIS A 33 20.82 6.55 -36.00
C HIS A 33 19.35 6.45 -36.44
N LYS A 34 18.41 6.91 -35.63
CA LYS A 34 16.99 6.98 -36.03
C LYS A 34 16.71 8.04 -37.09
N LEU A 35 17.44 9.16 -37.09
CA LEU A 35 17.35 10.17 -38.14
C LEU A 35 17.88 9.68 -39.49
N ALA A 36 18.86 8.78 -39.51
CA ALA A 36 19.39 8.20 -40.73
C ALA A 36 18.42 7.21 -41.43
N GLU A 37 17.54 6.56 -40.67
CA GLU A 37 16.49 5.68 -41.23
C GLU A 37 15.25 6.42 -41.72
N VAL A 38 15.04 7.69 -41.33
CA VAL A 38 13.85 8.49 -41.69
C VAL A 38 14.03 9.30 -42.98
N THR A 39 15.22 9.30 -43.60
CA THR A 39 15.51 10.15 -44.79
C THR A 39 14.83 9.73 -46.06
N ASN A 40 13.96 8.72 -46.07
CA ASN A 40 13.17 8.31 -47.27
C ASN A 40 11.65 8.51 -47.13
N GLN A 41 11.18 9.22 -46.12
CA GLN A 41 9.76 9.54 -45.98
C GLN A 41 9.52 11.05 -46.19
N THR A 42 8.49 11.33 -46.95
CA THR A 42 7.89 12.65 -47.25
C THR A 42 8.14 13.70 -46.17
N CYS A 43 8.52 14.92 -46.60
CA CYS A 43 8.76 16.07 -45.71
C CYS A 43 7.56 16.32 -44.76
N GLU A 44 7.50 15.59 -43.67
CA GLU A 44 6.65 15.98 -42.57
C GLU A 44 7.36 17.06 -41.74
N TYR A 45 6.66 18.15 -41.51
CA TYR A 45 7.17 19.19 -40.62
C TYR A 45 7.54 18.59 -39.28
N PRO A 46 8.71 18.94 -38.73
CA PRO A 46 9.05 18.49 -37.38
C PRO A 46 7.94 18.93 -36.42
N PRO A 47 7.59 18.08 -35.40
CA PRO A 47 6.55 18.41 -34.46
C PRO A 47 6.85 19.76 -33.80
N ILE A 48 5.82 20.60 -33.68
CA ILE A 48 5.92 21.89 -33.00
C ILE A 48 6.27 21.63 -31.52
N VAL A 49 7.48 21.97 -31.14
CA VAL A 49 7.94 21.86 -29.76
C VAL A 49 7.48 23.10 -28.99
N ASP A 50 6.71 22.89 -27.94
CA ASP A 50 6.30 23.96 -27.02
C ASP A 50 7.53 24.46 -26.24
N MET A 51 8.05 25.63 -26.62
CA MET A 51 9.20 26.28 -25.99
C MET A 51 8.81 27.20 -24.83
N SER A 52 7.54 27.26 -24.46
CA SER A 52 7.10 27.96 -23.25
C SER A 52 7.81 27.42 -21.99
N LYS A 53 7.88 28.23 -20.95
CA LYS A 53 8.44 27.77 -19.65
C LYS A 53 7.72 26.50 -19.13
N GLU A 54 6.43 26.42 -19.36
CA GLU A 54 5.62 25.26 -18.98
C GLU A 54 5.93 24.04 -19.85
N GLY A 55 6.06 24.21 -21.16
CA GLY A 55 6.47 23.15 -22.08
C GLY A 55 7.84 22.60 -21.75
N GLN A 56 8.82 23.46 -21.44
CA GLN A 56 10.16 23.04 -21.03
C GLN A 56 10.12 22.25 -19.71
N ARG A 57 9.33 22.70 -18.71
CA ARG A 57 9.15 21.97 -17.43
C ARG A 57 8.47 20.62 -17.65
N ARG A 58 7.45 20.55 -18.50
CA ARG A 58 6.78 19.28 -18.85
C ARG A 58 7.76 18.32 -19.51
N HIS A 59 8.57 18.81 -20.45
CA HIS A 59 9.59 17.99 -21.11
C HIS A 59 10.65 17.48 -20.10
N GLN A 60 11.13 18.32 -19.17
CA GLN A 60 12.07 17.90 -18.12
C GLN A 60 11.46 16.83 -17.22
N ARG A 61 10.19 16.99 -16.81
CA ARG A 61 9.47 15.97 -16.03
C ARG A 61 9.37 14.66 -16.81
N GLN A 62 9.01 14.72 -18.10
CA GLN A 62 8.91 13.53 -18.92
C GLN A 62 10.25 12.80 -19.06
N MET A 63 11.34 13.54 -19.26
CA MET A 63 12.69 12.95 -19.30
C MET A 63 13.02 12.23 -17.98
N TRP A 64 12.65 12.80 -16.85
CA TRP A 64 12.84 12.17 -15.56
C TRP A 64 11.97 10.92 -15.40
N TYR A 65 10.70 10.95 -15.81
CA TYR A 65 9.83 9.79 -15.81
C TYR A 65 10.42 8.66 -16.66
N ASP A 66 10.92 8.98 -17.82
CA ASP A 66 11.53 8.00 -18.73
C ASP A 66 12.83 7.41 -18.15
N SER A 67 13.60 8.20 -17.40
CA SER A 67 14.78 7.70 -16.69
C SER A 67 14.42 6.69 -15.59
N ILE A 68 13.36 6.95 -14.82
CA ILE A 68 12.87 6.00 -13.81
C ILE A 68 12.35 4.72 -14.47
N LYS A 69 11.62 4.87 -15.58
CA LYS A 69 11.11 3.73 -16.36
C LYS A 69 12.23 2.81 -16.82
N ALA A 70 13.34 3.37 -17.26
CA ALA A 70 14.47 2.63 -17.79
C ALA A 70 15.28 1.86 -16.72
N MET A 71 15.09 2.13 -15.43
CA MET A 71 15.82 1.46 -14.38
C MET A 71 15.41 -0.01 -14.26
N PRO A 72 16.36 -0.97 -14.21
CA PRO A 72 16.05 -2.39 -14.28
C PRO A 72 15.56 -2.98 -12.96
N THR A 73 15.84 -2.35 -11.81
CA THR A 73 15.53 -2.91 -10.50
C THR A 73 14.56 -2.04 -9.71
N VAL A 74 13.79 -2.68 -8.81
CA VAL A 74 12.84 -1.99 -7.93
C VAL A 74 13.56 -1.01 -7.01
N GLU A 75 14.69 -1.45 -6.46
CA GLU A 75 15.47 -0.69 -5.51
C GLU A 75 15.98 0.62 -6.11
N GLU A 76 16.47 0.57 -7.35
CA GLU A 76 16.92 1.77 -8.07
C GLU A 76 15.76 2.73 -8.34
N LYS A 77 14.62 2.23 -8.79
CA LYS A 77 13.41 3.03 -9.00
C LYS A 77 12.94 3.71 -7.71
N LEU A 78 12.82 2.94 -6.64
CA LEU A 78 12.40 3.48 -5.34
C LEU A 78 13.40 4.48 -4.78
N TYR A 79 14.70 4.23 -4.97
CA TYR A 79 15.75 5.15 -4.56
C TYR A 79 15.65 6.48 -5.29
N GLU A 80 15.55 6.46 -6.62
CA GLU A 80 15.44 7.69 -7.41
C GLU A 80 14.18 8.48 -7.07
N LEU A 81 13.04 7.80 -6.95
CA LEU A 81 11.80 8.43 -6.48
C LEU A 81 11.97 9.07 -5.10
N ALA A 82 12.65 8.41 -4.16
CA ALA A 82 12.87 8.95 -2.83
C ALA A 82 13.84 10.13 -2.81
N VAL A 83 14.88 10.12 -3.64
CA VAL A 83 15.88 11.20 -3.73
C VAL A 83 15.25 12.47 -4.28
N GLN A 84 14.48 12.38 -5.36
CA GLN A 84 13.83 13.53 -5.97
C GLN A 84 12.77 14.16 -5.07
N GLN A 85 12.09 13.33 -4.27
CA GLN A 85 11.09 13.81 -3.32
C GLN A 85 11.65 14.64 -2.15
N ARG A 86 12.96 14.64 -1.94
CA ARG A 86 13.59 15.51 -0.94
C ARG A 86 13.42 17.00 -1.21
N LEU A 87 13.13 17.36 -2.42
CA LEU A 87 13.37 18.70 -2.92
C LEU A 87 12.17 19.63 -2.86
N HIS A 88 11.16 19.49 -2.06
CA HIS A 88 10.11 20.52 -1.83
C HIS A 88 8.65 20.07 -1.94
N LEU A 89 8.32 18.77 -1.87
CA LEU A 89 6.92 18.36 -1.84
C LEU A 89 6.40 18.37 -0.39
N LYS A 90 5.32 19.09 -0.16
CA LYS A 90 4.52 18.92 1.07
C LYS A 90 3.97 17.50 1.09
N LYS A 91 4.20 16.79 2.19
CA LYS A 91 3.87 15.37 2.36
C LYS A 91 2.90 15.22 3.51
N TYR A 92 1.71 14.79 3.21
CA TYR A 92 0.66 14.61 4.21
C TYR A 92 0.67 13.18 4.74
N PHE A 93 0.78 13.06 6.06
CA PHE A 93 0.70 11.77 6.75
C PHE A 93 -0.76 11.48 7.06
N LEU A 94 -1.32 10.54 6.32
CA LEU A 94 -2.69 10.10 6.53
C LEU A 94 -2.74 9.15 7.72
N THR A 95 -3.72 9.36 8.57
CA THR A 95 -4.06 8.44 9.64
C THR A 95 -5.19 7.52 9.18
N CYS A 96 -5.28 6.32 9.75
CA CYS A 96 -6.35 5.38 9.45
C CYS A 96 -7.74 5.93 9.83
N VAL A 97 -7.80 6.89 10.74
CA VAL A 97 -9.03 7.58 11.10
C VAL A 97 -8.89 9.05 10.73
N PRO A 98 -9.65 9.50 9.72
CA PRO A 98 -9.70 10.93 9.39
C PRO A 98 -10.23 11.72 10.59
N PRO A 99 -9.76 12.94 10.81
CA PRO A 99 -10.23 13.78 11.90
C PRO A 99 -11.70 14.21 11.75
N SER A 100 -12.30 14.02 10.58
CA SER A 100 -13.71 14.33 10.34
C SER A 100 -14.47 13.16 9.71
N TYR A 101 -15.79 13.12 9.91
CA TYR A 101 -16.69 12.11 9.32
C TYR A 101 -16.77 12.17 7.78
N THR A 102 -16.31 13.26 7.16
CA THR A 102 -16.22 13.39 5.69
C THR A 102 -14.95 12.75 5.10
N GLY A 103 -14.10 12.21 5.95
CA GLY A 103 -12.83 11.60 5.54
C GLY A 103 -12.97 10.46 4.55
N ILE A 104 -14.09 9.71 4.56
CA ILE A 104 -14.31 8.66 3.57
C ILE A 104 -14.32 9.21 2.15
N PHE A 105 -14.95 10.35 1.91
CA PHE A 105 -15.01 11.00 0.59
C PHE A 105 -13.63 11.51 0.16
N PHE A 106 -12.88 12.08 1.08
CA PHE A 106 -11.50 12.46 0.83
C PHE A 106 -10.65 11.24 0.45
N ASN A 107 -10.75 10.15 1.21
CA ASN A 107 -10.01 8.93 0.94
C ASN A 107 -10.39 8.29 -0.40
N GLN A 108 -11.67 8.28 -0.77
CA GLN A 108 -12.13 7.83 -2.09
C GLN A 108 -11.53 8.69 -3.21
N PHE A 109 -11.48 10.01 -3.01
CA PHE A 109 -10.91 10.93 -3.99
C PHE A 109 -9.41 10.70 -4.19
N ILE A 110 -8.60 10.73 -3.11
CA ILE A 110 -7.14 10.63 -3.21
C ILE A 110 -6.63 9.26 -3.66
N THR A 111 -7.48 8.24 -3.62
CA THR A 111 -7.20 6.89 -4.11
C THR A 111 -7.96 6.55 -5.39
N ARG A 112 -8.77 7.46 -5.92
CA ARG A 112 -9.71 7.24 -7.04
C ARG A 112 -10.53 5.97 -6.87
N THR A 113 -11.05 5.73 -5.68
CA THR A 113 -11.75 4.50 -5.35
C THR A 113 -13.26 4.71 -5.33
N HIS A 114 -13.98 3.87 -6.07
CA HIS A 114 -15.43 3.72 -5.94
C HIS A 114 -15.74 2.63 -4.91
N LEU A 115 -16.48 2.99 -3.87
CA LEU A 115 -16.90 2.07 -2.80
C LEU A 115 -18.32 1.57 -3.07
N MET A 116 -18.48 0.25 -3.12
CA MET A 116 -19.76 -0.44 -3.35
C MET A 116 -20.17 -1.23 -2.12
N GLU A 117 -21.45 -1.23 -1.82
CA GLU A 117 -22.06 -2.10 -0.79
C GLU A 117 -22.37 -3.47 -1.40
N GLY A 118 -22.11 -4.53 -0.62
CA GLY A 118 -22.18 -5.91 -1.07
C GLY A 118 -20.83 -6.43 -1.58
N LEU A 119 -20.59 -7.74 -1.42
CA LEU A 119 -19.41 -8.39 -1.96
C LEU A 119 -19.66 -8.82 -3.42
N PRO A 120 -18.60 -8.91 -4.25
CA PRO A 120 -18.75 -9.27 -5.65
C PRO A 120 -19.21 -10.73 -5.82
N ASP A 121 -19.97 -11.00 -6.90
CA ASP A 121 -20.51 -12.32 -7.21
C ASP A 121 -19.43 -13.38 -7.29
N LYS A 122 -18.26 -13.03 -7.75
CA LYS A 122 -17.11 -13.95 -7.81
C LYS A 122 -16.77 -14.55 -6.44
N ILE A 123 -16.87 -13.77 -5.38
CA ILE A 123 -16.66 -14.24 -4.00
C ILE A 123 -17.90 -14.94 -3.48
N ASN A 124 -19.09 -14.39 -3.77
CA ASN A 124 -20.35 -14.95 -3.29
C ASN A 124 -20.60 -16.37 -3.85
N ASN A 125 -20.17 -16.64 -5.07
CA ASN A 125 -20.37 -17.93 -5.75
C ASN A 125 -19.36 -19.03 -5.35
N ILE A 126 -18.36 -18.74 -4.51
CA ILE A 126 -17.47 -19.77 -3.97
C ILE A 126 -18.29 -20.68 -3.06
N ASN A 127 -18.37 -21.96 -3.42
CA ASN A 127 -19.04 -22.96 -2.59
C ASN A 127 -18.13 -23.37 -1.42
N VAL A 128 -18.65 -23.32 -0.21
CA VAL A 128 -17.93 -23.61 1.04
C VAL A 128 -18.77 -24.44 2.03
N GLU A 129 -19.91 -24.97 1.60
CA GLU A 129 -20.84 -25.63 2.53
C GLU A 129 -20.27 -26.93 3.12
N ASP A 130 -19.49 -27.67 2.33
CA ASP A 130 -18.83 -28.89 2.81
C ASP A 130 -17.76 -28.56 3.85
N GLU A 131 -16.92 -27.57 3.57
CA GLU A 131 -15.89 -27.10 4.49
C GLU A 131 -16.50 -26.46 5.76
N LEU A 132 -17.62 -25.75 5.59
CA LEU A 132 -18.33 -25.14 6.72
C LEU A 132 -18.87 -26.21 7.65
N SER A 133 -19.50 -27.27 7.12
CA SER A 133 -20.04 -28.37 7.94
C SER A 133 -18.94 -29.05 8.76
N ASP A 134 -17.74 -29.21 8.18
CA ASP A 134 -16.57 -29.82 8.82
C ASP A 134 -15.94 -28.95 9.92
N ILE A 135 -16.02 -27.63 9.80
CA ILE A 135 -15.28 -26.67 10.65
C ILE A 135 -16.17 -25.99 11.67
N LYS A 136 -17.47 -25.88 11.44
CA LYS A 136 -18.41 -25.12 12.28
C LYS A 136 -18.31 -25.45 13.78
N ASP A 137 -18.31 -26.73 14.14
CA ASP A 137 -18.23 -27.14 15.53
C ASP A 137 -16.88 -26.75 16.16
N THR A 138 -15.80 -26.87 15.39
CA THR A 138 -14.47 -26.44 15.81
C THR A 138 -14.41 -24.93 16.01
N PHE A 139 -15.07 -24.14 15.17
CA PHE A 139 -15.15 -22.69 15.33
C PHE A 139 -15.92 -22.31 16.59
N ASN A 140 -17.06 -22.94 16.83
CA ASN A 140 -17.85 -22.71 18.06
C ASN A 140 -17.04 -23.08 19.32
N GLU A 141 -16.31 -24.19 19.29
CA GLU A 141 -15.42 -24.60 20.38
C GLU A 141 -14.29 -23.56 20.61
N VAL A 142 -13.66 -23.07 19.54
CA VAL A 142 -12.63 -22.02 19.65
C VAL A 142 -13.20 -20.76 20.26
N LEU A 143 -14.38 -20.33 19.86
CA LEU A 143 -15.06 -19.16 20.43
C LEU A 143 -15.35 -19.35 21.91
N LEU A 144 -15.94 -20.47 22.27
CA LEU A 144 -16.26 -20.78 23.67
C LEU A 144 -15.00 -20.82 24.53
N ASN A 145 -13.96 -21.50 24.08
CA ASN A 145 -12.69 -21.58 24.79
C ASN A 145 -12.01 -20.20 24.91
N TYR A 146 -12.13 -19.38 23.88
CA TYR A 146 -11.56 -18.03 23.88
C TYR A 146 -12.23 -17.13 24.92
N TYR A 147 -13.56 -17.17 25.03
CA TYR A 147 -14.32 -16.33 25.96
C TYR A 147 -14.55 -16.95 27.33
N HIS A 148 -14.39 -18.28 27.49
CA HIS A 148 -14.54 -19.00 28.75
C HIS A 148 -13.24 -19.21 29.51
N ASN A 149 -12.14 -18.65 29.08
CA ASN A 149 -10.89 -18.78 29.83
C ASN A 149 -11.12 -18.31 31.29
N PRO A 150 -10.84 -19.16 32.33
CA PRO A 150 -11.09 -18.83 33.74
C PRO A 150 -10.37 -17.57 34.23
N TRP A 151 -9.30 -17.17 33.56
CA TRP A 151 -8.64 -15.89 33.82
C TRP A 151 -9.45 -14.68 33.31
N GLN A 152 -10.56 -14.92 32.63
CA GLN A 152 -11.39 -13.97 31.92
C GLN A 152 -12.88 -14.04 32.31
N SER A 153 -13.25 -14.87 33.28
CA SER A 153 -14.64 -14.99 33.77
C SER A 153 -15.08 -13.73 34.51
N LYS A 154 -15.59 -12.80 33.74
CA LYS A 154 -16.11 -11.54 34.23
C LYS A 154 -17.45 -11.24 33.56
N THR A 155 -18.34 -10.59 34.24
CA THR A 155 -19.75 -10.26 33.89
C THR A 155 -19.91 -9.55 32.55
N SER A 156 -21.12 -9.43 31.99
CA SER A 156 -21.45 -8.85 30.68
C SER A 156 -20.83 -7.45 30.39
N LYS A 157 -20.67 -6.63 31.44
CA LYS A 157 -19.93 -5.36 31.36
C LYS A 157 -18.45 -5.57 31.07
N GLN A 158 -17.93 -6.72 31.33
CA GLN A 158 -16.55 -7.14 31.18
C GLN A 158 -16.28 -7.78 29.81
N LEU A 159 -17.29 -8.22 29.06
CA LEU A 159 -17.13 -8.65 27.68
C LEU A 159 -16.78 -7.45 26.77
N SER A 160 -17.48 -6.31 26.96
CA SER A 160 -17.16 -5.08 26.22
C SER A 160 -15.75 -4.57 26.56
N ASP A 161 -15.35 -4.65 27.83
CA ASP A 161 -14.00 -4.25 28.26
C ASP A 161 -12.95 -5.20 27.73
N TYR A 162 -13.24 -6.50 27.66
CA TYR A 162 -12.36 -7.51 27.08
C TYR A 162 -12.23 -7.36 25.57
N LEU A 163 -13.34 -7.10 24.85
CA LEU A 163 -13.32 -6.83 23.42
C LEU A 163 -12.55 -5.54 23.10
N SER A 164 -12.51 -4.59 24.04
CA SER A 164 -11.70 -3.38 23.96
C SER A 164 -10.22 -3.60 24.25
N GLU A 165 -9.84 -4.78 24.80
CA GLU A 165 -8.45 -5.11 25.07
C GLU A 165 -7.65 -5.22 23.77
N LYS A 166 -6.49 -4.56 23.72
CA LYS A 166 -5.65 -4.51 22.52
C LYS A 166 -5.35 -5.90 21.95
N GLY A 167 -5.81 -6.13 20.74
CA GLY A 167 -5.52 -7.34 19.97
C GLY A 167 -6.45 -8.52 20.27
N ALA A 168 -7.54 -8.35 21.00
CA ALA A 168 -8.50 -9.43 21.25
C ALA A 168 -9.05 -10.01 19.93
N GLY A 169 -9.55 -9.16 19.04
CA GLY A 169 -10.06 -9.59 17.73
C GLY A 169 -9.03 -10.30 16.88
N SER A 170 -7.77 -9.83 16.88
CA SER A 170 -6.72 -10.48 16.09
C SER A 170 -6.32 -11.84 16.65
N ARG A 171 -6.29 -12.00 17.96
CA ARG A 171 -5.97 -13.29 18.59
C ARG A 171 -7.02 -14.33 18.28
N LEU A 172 -8.29 -13.96 18.39
CA LEU A 172 -9.41 -14.84 18.03
C LEU A 172 -9.36 -15.24 16.57
N LEU A 173 -9.26 -14.26 15.66
CA LEU A 173 -9.22 -14.53 14.22
C LEU A 173 -8.00 -15.36 13.83
N ASN A 174 -6.86 -15.14 14.47
CA ASN A 174 -5.67 -15.97 14.23
C ASN A 174 -5.91 -17.44 14.65
N GLN A 175 -6.64 -17.69 15.74
CA GLN A 175 -7.02 -19.04 16.13
C GLN A 175 -7.99 -19.68 15.13
N LEU A 176 -9.02 -18.96 14.70
CA LEU A 176 -9.97 -19.43 13.66
C LEU A 176 -9.24 -19.78 12.37
N ILE A 177 -8.38 -18.89 11.88
CA ILE A 177 -7.57 -19.13 10.68
C ILE A 177 -6.64 -20.34 10.85
N THR A 178 -6.05 -20.52 12.02
CA THR A 178 -5.21 -21.70 12.31
C THR A 178 -6.01 -23.00 12.19
N GLN A 179 -7.27 -23.02 12.59
CA GLN A 179 -8.13 -24.20 12.39
C GLN A 179 -8.46 -24.40 10.89
N CYS A 180 -8.72 -23.31 10.18
CA CYS A 180 -8.88 -23.40 8.71
C CYS A 180 -7.63 -24.01 8.05
N TYR A 181 -6.44 -23.56 8.39
CA TYR A 181 -5.19 -24.11 7.85
C TYR A 181 -5.02 -25.60 8.12
N LYS A 182 -5.31 -26.05 9.34
CA LYS A 182 -5.24 -27.47 9.71
C LYS A 182 -6.13 -28.36 8.85
N ARG A 183 -7.27 -27.85 8.41
CA ARG A 183 -8.26 -28.59 7.64
C ARG A 183 -8.10 -28.42 6.12
N LEU A 184 -7.78 -27.20 5.67
CA LEU A 184 -7.82 -26.82 4.26
C LEU A 184 -6.46 -26.96 3.55
N ALA A 185 -5.33 -26.88 4.28
CA ALA A 185 -4.01 -26.88 3.68
C ALA A 185 -3.69 -28.16 2.91
N SER A 186 -4.19 -29.33 3.35
CA SER A 186 -3.99 -30.58 2.65
C SER A 186 -4.75 -30.70 1.32
N LYS A 187 -5.83 -29.93 1.17
CA LYS A 187 -6.69 -29.94 -0.04
C LYS A 187 -6.37 -28.78 -0.98
N ASN A 188 -5.70 -27.72 -0.50
CA ASN A 188 -5.50 -26.48 -1.23
C ASN A 188 -4.02 -26.06 -1.21
N GLU A 189 -3.34 -26.23 -2.33
CA GLU A 189 -1.91 -25.94 -2.50
C GLU A 189 -1.58 -24.48 -2.16
N HIS A 190 -2.41 -23.51 -2.58
CA HIS A 190 -2.17 -22.08 -2.32
C HIS A 190 -2.21 -21.74 -0.83
N ILE A 191 -3.00 -22.46 -0.02
CA ILE A 191 -3.03 -22.31 1.43
C ILE A 191 -1.77 -22.94 2.04
N LEU A 192 -1.40 -24.15 1.58
CA LEU A 192 -0.21 -24.85 2.08
C LEU A 192 1.07 -24.04 1.86
N GLU A 193 1.21 -23.42 0.70
CA GLU A 193 2.38 -22.62 0.32
C GLU A 193 2.34 -21.16 0.82
N SER A 194 1.24 -20.74 1.42
CA SER A 194 1.09 -19.36 1.88
C SER A 194 1.95 -19.06 3.12
N THR A 195 2.26 -17.78 3.31
CA THR A 195 3.01 -17.29 4.47
C THR A 195 2.15 -16.35 5.29
N ILE A 196 2.08 -16.59 6.60
CA ILE A 196 1.44 -15.69 7.56
C ILE A 196 2.50 -14.81 8.19
N GLN A 197 2.33 -13.51 8.08
CA GLN A 197 3.21 -12.52 8.69
C GLN A 197 2.45 -11.69 9.70
N HIS A 198 2.94 -11.65 10.94
CA HIS A 198 2.32 -10.89 12.02
C HIS A 198 2.88 -9.47 12.09
N LYS A 199 1.99 -8.50 12.28
CA LYS A 199 2.30 -7.08 12.45
C LYS A 199 3.31 -6.54 11.42
N PRO A 200 3.14 -6.79 10.12
CA PRO A 200 4.02 -6.19 9.13
C PRO A 200 3.85 -4.67 9.16
N ARG A 201 4.94 -3.95 8.94
CA ARG A 201 4.89 -2.52 8.72
C ARG A 201 4.63 -2.26 7.24
N ILE A 202 3.48 -1.70 6.94
CA ILE A 202 3.12 -1.26 5.60
C ILE A 202 3.25 0.25 5.55
N ASN A 203 4.03 0.76 4.61
CA ASN A 203 4.20 2.17 4.38
C ASN A 203 3.97 2.46 2.91
N SER A 204 2.88 3.12 2.60
CA SER A 204 2.44 3.42 1.24
C SER A 204 2.64 4.90 0.95
N PHE A 205 3.09 5.17 -0.26
CA PHE A 205 3.31 6.51 -0.76
C PHE A 205 2.74 6.65 -2.17
N TRP A 206 2.09 7.78 -2.44
CA TRP A 206 1.62 8.13 -3.78
C TRP A 206 1.47 9.64 -3.93
N TRP A 207 1.33 10.09 -5.18
CA TRP A 207 0.96 11.46 -5.51
C TRP A 207 -0.46 11.51 -6.03
N HIS A 208 -1.13 12.62 -5.78
CA HIS A 208 -2.44 12.88 -6.33
C HIS A 208 -2.56 14.34 -6.76
N ASN A 209 -3.11 14.58 -7.95
CA ASN A 209 -3.43 15.91 -8.44
C ASN A 209 -4.88 16.30 -8.13
N GLY A 210 -5.27 17.52 -8.48
CA GLY A 210 -6.66 17.97 -8.42
C GLY A 210 -7.00 18.81 -7.21
N PHE A 211 -5.98 19.27 -6.48
CA PHE A 211 -6.16 20.26 -5.42
C PHE A 211 -5.98 21.66 -5.98
N GLU A 212 -6.85 22.60 -5.56
CA GLU A 212 -6.69 24.00 -5.90
C GLU A 212 -5.49 24.57 -5.16
N SER A 213 -4.52 25.09 -5.90
CA SER A 213 -3.40 25.86 -5.35
C SER A 213 -3.76 27.32 -5.30
N LYS A 214 -3.34 28.02 -4.25
CA LYS A 214 -3.49 29.48 -4.13
C LYS A 214 -2.49 30.24 -5.00
N ASP A 215 -1.38 29.61 -5.32
CA ASP A 215 -0.31 30.14 -6.15
C ASP A 215 -0.18 29.26 -7.39
N ASP A 216 0.06 29.85 -8.56
CA ASP A 216 0.23 29.17 -9.86
C ASP A 216 1.49 28.26 -9.92
N GLU A 217 2.07 27.92 -8.78
CA GLU A 217 3.22 27.04 -8.71
C GLU A 217 2.80 25.58 -8.96
N ILE A 218 3.31 25.04 -10.05
CA ILE A 218 3.04 23.68 -10.58
C ILE A 218 3.27 22.58 -9.52
N TYR A 219 4.09 22.83 -8.52
CA TYR A 219 4.40 21.88 -7.45
C TYR A 219 3.26 21.68 -6.42
N GLU A 220 2.32 22.62 -6.35
CA GLU A 220 1.19 22.50 -5.42
C GLU A 220 0.00 21.73 -5.98
N LYS A 221 -0.03 21.49 -7.30
CA LYS A 221 -1.11 20.72 -7.96
C LYS A 221 -1.02 19.22 -7.66
N ASN A 222 0.19 18.70 -7.49
CA ASN A 222 0.42 17.31 -7.10
C ASN A 222 0.85 17.24 -5.65
N LEU A 223 -0.03 16.76 -4.78
CA LEU A 223 0.28 16.57 -3.37
C LEU A 223 0.77 15.15 -3.11
N ALA A 224 1.72 15.02 -2.20
CA ALA A 224 2.26 13.75 -1.78
C ALA A 224 1.54 13.25 -0.53
N PHE A 225 1.12 11.99 -0.56
CA PHE A 225 0.44 11.33 0.55
C PHE A 225 1.26 10.14 1.03
N ARG A 226 1.27 9.96 2.33
CA ARG A 226 1.84 8.81 3.00
C ARG A 226 0.83 8.20 3.95
N TYR A 227 0.67 6.90 3.86
CA TYR A 227 -0.15 6.11 4.77
C TYR A 227 0.70 4.99 5.37
N GLU A 228 0.78 4.96 6.69
CA GLU A 228 1.52 3.94 7.42
C GLU A 228 0.55 3.16 8.31
N GLU A 229 0.57 1.83 8.20
CA GLU A 229 -0.30 0.96 8.95
C GLU A 229 0.40 -0.33 9.37
N PHE A 230 -0.10 -0.93 10.45
CA PHE A 230 0.37 -2.18 11.02
C PHE A 230 -0.83 -3.13 11.13
N PRO A 231 -1.17 -3.88 10.09
CA PRO A 231 -2.19 -4.91 10.19
C PRO A 231 -1.81 -5.94 11.26
N ALA A 232 -2.81 -6.56 11.87
CA ALA A 232 -2.57 -7.59 12.87
C ALA A 232 -1.78 -8.75 12.29
N PHE A 233 -2.14 -9.17 11.09
CA PHE A 233 -1.36 -10.08 10.27
C PHE A 233 -1.79 -9.99 8.79
N VAL A 234 -0.95 -10.53 7.94
CA VAL A 234 -1.17 -10.63 6.50
C VAL A 234 -0.84 -12.05 6.05
N ILE A 235 -1.67 -12.61 5.19
CA ILE A 235 -1.43 -13.89 4.51
C ILE A 235 -1.03 -13.56 3.07
N ARG A 236 0.09 -14.13 2.63
CA ARG A 236 0.69 -13.89 1.31
C ARG A 236 0.87 -15.18 0.53
N MET A 237 0.84 -15.06 -0.80
CA MET A 237 0.92 -16.15 -1.75
C MET A 237 1.95 -15.86 -2.85
N LYS A 238 2.31 -16.89 -3.60
CA LYS A 238 3.22 -16.78 -4.76
C LYS A 238 2.56 -16.13 -5.98
N LYS A 239 1.25 -16.32 -6.16
CA LYS A 239 0.49 -15.84 -7.31
C LYS A 239 -0.56 -14.81 -6.88
N PRO A 240 -0.90 -13.82 -7.71
CA PRO A 240 -1.96 -12.87 -7.43
C PRO A 240 -3.34 -13.53 -7.44
N LEU A 241 -4.29 -12.92 -6.74
CA LEU A 241 -5.71 -13.25 -6.90
C LEU A 241 -6.19 -12.84 -8.30
N SER A 242 -7.08 -13.64 -8.88
CA SER A 242 -7.66 -13.30 -10.17
C SER A 242 -8.53 -12.05 -10.09
N PRO A 243 -8.54 -11.18 -11.13
CA PRO A 243 -9.36 -9.98 -11.17
C PRO A 243 -10.83 -10.26 -10.88
N ILE A 244 -11.49 -9.36 -10.15
CA ILE A 244 -12.94 -9.41 -9.92
C ILE A 244 -13.67 -8.96 -11.19
N VAL A 245 -13.21 -7.83 -11.75
CA VAL A 245 -13.72 -7.22 -12.97
C VAL A 245 -12.55 -7.02 -13.92
N ASP A 246 -12.78 -7.15 -15.21
CA ASP A 246 -11.72 -6.87 -16.20
C ASP A 246 -11.33 -5.38 -16.13
N MET A 247 -10.04 -5.09 -16.33
CA MET A 247 -9.53 -3.71 -16.27
C MET A 247 -10.16 -2.80 -17.33
N ASN A 248 -10.63 -3.37 -18.45
CA ASN A 248 -11.29 -2.65 -19.54
C ASN A 248 -12.83 -2.60 -19.38
N ASP A 249 -13.36 -3.14 -18.29
CA ASP A 249 -14.79 -3.07 -18.02
C ASP A 249 -15.23 -1.60 -17.87
N PRO A 250 -16.39 -1.22 -18.42
CA PRO A 250 -16.96 0.13 -18.28
C PRO A 250 -17.02 0.60 -16.82
N LEU A 251 -17.27 -0.29 -15.87
CA LEU A 251 -17.29 0.05 -14.45
C LEU A 251 -15.98 0.68 -13.99
N CYS A 252 -14.84 0.21 -14.50
CA CYS A 252 -13.53 0.77 -14.16
C CYS A 252 -13.29 2.20 -14.67
N ALA A 253 -14.08 2.66 -15.64
CA ALA A 253 -13.99 4.01 -16.20
C ALA A 253 -15.14 4.92 -15.76
N THR A 254 -16.35 4.38 -15.58
CA THR A 254 -17.57 5.16 -15.34
C THR A 254 -17.98 5.22 -13.86
N ALA A 255 -17.39 4.39 -13.00
CA ALA A 255 -17.68 4.39 -11.57
C ALA A 255 -17.50 5.79 -10.98
N GLU A 256 -18.48 6.25 -10.23
CA GLU A 256 -18.48 7.60 -9.68
C GLU A 256 -17.48 7.70 -8.52
N VAL A 257 -16.57 8.64 -8.63
CA VAL A 257 -15.69 9.06 -7.52
C VAL A 257 -15.98 10.53 -7.26
N LEU A 258 -16.40 10.82 -6.05
CA LEU A 258 -16.75 12.18 -5.65
C LEU A 258 -15.52 13.08 -5.79
N LYS A 259 -15.72 14.23 -6.44
CA LYS A 259 -14.69 15.27 -6.52
C LYS A 259 -14.54 15.94 -5.16
N TYR A 260 -13.33 16.11 -4.73
CA TYR A 260 -13.02 16.75 -3.47
C TYR A 260 -12.04 17.90 -3.71
N HIS A 261 -12.48 19.13 -3.48
CA HIS A 261 -11.73 20.33 -3.84
C HIS A 261 -10.93 20.91 -2.66
N TYR A 262 -11.24 20.49 -1.44
CA TYR A 262 -10.60 21.07 -0.27
C TYR A 262 -9.17 20.56 -0.09
N HIS A 263 -8.28 21.49 0.24
CA HIS A 263 -6.89 21.17 0.51
C HIS A 263 -6.76 20.30 1.77
N PRO A 264 -5.84 19.29 1.81
CA PRO A 264 -5.71 18.37 2.94
C PRO A 264 -5.28 19.05 4.27
N GLU A 265 -4.77 20.25 4.23
CA GLU A 265 -4.50 21.04 5.45
C GLU A 265 -5.77 21.28 6.31
N ILE A 266 -6.95 21.31 5.71
CA ILE A 266 -8.23 21.45 6.43
C ILE A 266 -8.47 20.29 7.41
N PHE A 267 -7.91 19.13 7.13
CA PHE A 267 -8.01 17.96 7.99
C PHE A 267 -6.93 17.88 9.06
N GLU A 268 -6.08 18.90 9.17
CA GLU A 268 -4.99 18.93 10.14
C GLU A 268 -4.06 17.71 10.06
N PHE A 269 -3.93 17.09 8.88
CA PHE A 269 -2.97 16.01 8.71
C PHE A 269 -1.55 16.54 8.92
N PRO A 270 -0.72 15.84 9.72
CA PRO A 270 0.67 16.21 9.87
C PRO A 270 1.36 16.34 8.51
N CYS A 271 2.02 17.43 8.29
CA CYS A 271 2.82 17.68 7.08
C CYS A 271 4.30 17.73 7.44
N ASN A 272 5.13 17.03 6.66
CA ASN A 272 6.57 17.06 6.83
C ASN A 272 7.28 17.14 5.47
N GLU A 273 8.21 18.09 5.34
CA GLU A 273 8.98 18.30 4.11
C GLU A 273 10.27 17.46 4.05
N SER A 274 10.77 16.99 5.19
CA SER A 274 12.11 16.42 5.32
C SER A 274 12.18 14.89 5.28
N ASP A 275 11.05 14.20 5.39
CA ASP A 275 11.05 12.73 5.46
C ASP A 275 11.19 12.07 4.09
N TRP A 276 11.94 10.99 4.10
CA TRP A 276 12.06 10.12 2.92
C TRP A 276 10.75 9.38 2.70
N LEU A 277 10.34 9.28 1.46
CA LEU A 277 9.14 8.56 1.07
C LEU A 277 9.52 7.30 0.32
N SER A 278 9.13 6.17 0.84
CA SER A 278 9.27 4.88 0.16
C SER A 278 8.04 4.03 0.41
N SER A 279 7.66 3.24 -0.59
CA SER A 279 6.62 2.22 -0.43
C SER A 279 7.25 0.94 0.11
N VAL A 280 6.72 0.44 1.23
CA VAL A 280 7.21 -0.75 1.92
C VAL A 280 6.07 -1.74 2.11
N PRO A 281 6.12 -2.93 1.48
CA PRO A 281 5.04 -3.92 1.58
C PRO A 281 5.06 -4.73 2.89
N GLY A 282 6.03 -4.48 3.76
CA GLY A 282 6.14 -5.14 5.06
C GLY A 282 6.93 -6.44 5.06
N PHE A 283 7.43 -6.88 3.93
CA PHE A 283 8.30 -8.06 3.80
C PHE A 283 9.61 -7.74 3.08
N TRP A 284 10.54 -8.67 3.12
CA TRP A 284 11.88 -8.48 2.57
C TRP A 284 11.93 -8.75 1.07
N PRO A 285 12.75 -8.01 0.32
CA PRO A 285 13.08 -8.36 -1.04
C PRO A 285 13.64 -9.77 -1.14
N GLY A 286 13.10 -10.56 -2.09
CA GLY A 286 13.48 -11.96 -2.31
C GLY A 286 12.58 -12.98 -1.60
N ASP A 287 11.53 -12.55 -0.90
CA ASP A 287 10.47 -13.45 -0.44
C ASP A 287 9.72 -14.03 -1.66
N GLN A 288 9.40 -15.32 -1.61
CA GLN A 288 8.68 -15.99 -2.71
C GLN A 288 7.19 -15.64 -2.74
N ASN A 289 6.61 -15.30 -1.58
CA ASN A 289 5.20 -14.96 -1.42
C ASN A 289 5.02 -13.44 -1.50
N GLU A 290 4.89 -12.92 -2.72
CA GLU A 290 4.87 -11.49 -2.99
C GLU A 290 3.46 -10.90 -3.10
N PHE A 291 2.41 -11.75 -3.19
CA PHE A 291 1.03 -11.31 -3.42
C PHE A 291 0.14 -11.51 -2.21
N PRO A 292 -0.81 -10.58 -1.95
CA PRO A 292 -1.72 -10.69 -0.82
C PRO A 292 -2.82 -11.71 -1.08
N LEU A 293 -3.13 -12.54 -0.08
CA LEU A 293 -4.39 -13.27 0.01
C LEU A 293 -5.35 -12.54 0.93
N LEU A 294 -4.91 -12.26 2.15
CA LEU A 294 -5.75 -11.72 3.20
C LEU A 294 -4.95 -10.77 4.09
N GLN A 295 -5.56 -9.66 4.43
CA GLN A 295 -5.06 -8.68 5.40
C GLN A 295 -6.07 -8.52 6.52
N VAL A 296 -5.60 -8.42 7.76
CA VAL A 296 -6.47 -8.29 8.93
C VAL A 296 -6.13 -7.05 9.73
N PHE A 297 -7.13 -6.23 9.96
CA PHE A 297 -7.08 -5.11 10.88
C PHE A 297 -7.95 -5.35 12.10
N THR A 298 -7.53 -4.78 13.24
CA THR A 298 -8.35 -4.72 14.45
C THR A 298 -8.89 -3.31 14.63
N SER A 299 -10.12 -3.22 15.13
CA SER A 299 -10.75 -1.94 15.42
C SER A 299 -10.34 -1.35 16.78
N ASP A 300 -9.35 -1.92 17.46
CA ASP A 300 -8.91 -1.48 18.80
C ASP A 300 -8.46 -0.01 18.81
N LYS A 301 -7.73 0.40 17.76
CA LYS A 301 -7.30 1.80 17.61
C LYS A 301 -8.50 2.73 17.40
N LEU A 302 -9.53 2.23 16.75
CA LEU A 302 -10.74 2.96 16.45
C LEU A 302 -11.48 3.35 17.73
N GLN A 303 -11.65 2.43 18.67
CA GLN A 303 -12.36 2.68 19.92
C GLN A 303 -11.68 3.80 20.74
N ASN A 304 -10.36 3.79 20.82
CA ASN A 304 -9.61 4.84 21.53
C ASN A 304 -9.74 6.24 20.87
N LEU A 305 -9.95 6.29 19.56
CA LEU A 305 -10.15 7.53 18.82
C LEU A 305 -11.60 8.02 18.91
N LEU A 306 -12.56 7.11 18.87
CA LEU A 306 -13.98 7.41 18.97
C LEU A 306 -14.36 8.01 20.33
N MET A 307 -13.66 7.65 21.41
CA MET A 307 -13.84 8.28 22.71
C MET A 307 -13.52 9.78 22.73
N LYS A 308 -12.84 10.28 21.69
CA LYS A 308 -12.41 11.68 21.58
C LYS A 308 -13.24 12.51 20.60
N ILE A 309 -14.11 11.87 19.82
CA ILE A 309 -14.87 12.52 18.75
C ILE A 309 -16.36 12.43 19.10
N GLU A 310 -17.02 13.57 19.20
CA GLU A 310 -18.46 13.65 19.35
C GLU A 310 -19.14 13.49 17.98
N ASN A 311 -20.28 12.79 17.92
CA ASN A 311 -21.12 12.63 16.71
C ASN A 311 -20.41 11.96 15.51
N TYR A 312 -19.82 10.81 15.70
CA TYR A 312 -19.19 10.05 14.63
C TYR A 312 -20.12 9.04 13.95
N ASP A 313 -19.92 8.84 12.65
CA ASP A 313 -20.55 7.77 11.87
C ASP A 313 -19.60 6.58 11.79
N LEU A 314 -19.83 5.57 12.64
CA LEU A 314 -18.97 4.40 12.76
C LEU A 314 -18.83 3.66 11.43
N LYS A 315 -19.91 3.53 10.64
CA LYS A 315 -19.89 2.86 9.33
C LYS A 315 -18.92 3.55 8.37
N LYS A 316 -18.92 4.88 8.32
CA LYS A 316 -18.02 5.65 7.46
C LYS A 316 -16.56 5.50 7.88
N ILE A 317 -16.31 5.46 9.19
CA ILE A 317 -14.96 5.30 9.73
C ILE A 317 -14.42 3.88 9.44
N GLU A 318 -15.24 2.83 9.68
CA GLU A 318 -14.88 1.43 9.36
C GLU A 318 -14.62 1.27 7.86
N ASN A 319 -15.45 1.83 7.00
CA ASN A 319 -15.27 1.83 5.55
C ASN A 319 -14.00 2.58 5.13
N SER A 320 -13.70 3.72 5.76
CA SER A 320 -12.49 4.49 5.52
C SER A 320 -11.22 3.69 5.86
N LEU A 321 -11.24 3.00 7.00
CA LEU A 321 -10.14 2.14 7.44
C LEU A 321 -9.93 0.96 6.50
N GLY A 322 -11.01 0.27 6.12
CA GLY A 322 -10.94 -0.86 5.19
C GLY A 322 -10.45 -0.45 3.80
N LEU A 323 -10.94 0.66 3.28
CA LEU A 323 -10.53 1.21 1.99
C LEU A 323 -9.06 1.60 1.99
N MET A 324 -8.64 2.42 2.97
CA MET A 324 -7.25 2.92 3.04
C MET A 324 -6.26 1.81 3.33
N GLY A 325 -6.59 0.88 4.22
CA GLY A 325 -5.74 -0.27 4.50
C GLY A 325 -5.56 -1.17 3.28
N SER A 326 -6.64 -1.43 2.54
CA SER A 326 -6.59 -2.22 1.30
C SER A 326 -5.79 -1.52 0.20
N PHE A 327 -6.10 -0.25 -0.08
CA PHE A 327 -5.37 0.55 -1.07
C PHE A 327 -3.88 0.66 -0.71
N GLY A 328 -3.58 1.05 0.54
CA GLY A 328 -2.20 1.25 0.98
C GLY A 328 -1.35 -0.01 0.79
N TYR A 329 -1.88 -1.17 1.14
CA TYR A 329 -1.16 -2.43 0.96
C TYR A 329 -0.96 -2.76 -0.52
N LEU A 330 -2.02 -2.73 -1.33
CA LEU A 330 -1.93 -3.06 -2.76
C LEU A 330 -1.03 -2.10 -3.52
N ASN A 331 -1.04 -0.81 -3.19
CA ASN A 331 -0.12 0.16 -3.77
C ASN A 331 1.35 -0.20 -3.46
N THR A 332 1.66 -0.66 -2.23
CA THR A 332 3.02 -1.10 -1.91
C THR A 332 3.42 -2.37 -2.66
N ILE A 333 2.48 -3.31 -2.84
CA ILE A 333 2.72 -4.52 -3.65
C ILE A 333 2.97 -4.15 -5.11
N ALA A 334 2.16 -3.26 -5.70
CA ALA A 334 2.36 -2.79 -7.07
C ALA A 334 3.75 -2.14 -7.24
N ASN A 335 4.15 -1.27 -6.32
CA ASN A 335 5.49 -0.67 -6.33
C ASN A 335 6.59 -1.73 -6.20
N TYR A 336 6.38 -2.76 -5.37
CA TYR A 336 7.33 -3.86 -5.22
C TYR A 336 7.44 -4.71 -6.50
N GLN A 337 6.37 -4.84 -7.28
CA GLN A 337 6.40 -5.50 -8.60
C GLN A 337 7.03 -4.64 -9.71
N GLY A 338 7.51 -3.44 -9.38
CA GLY A 338 8.20 -2.53 -10.32
C GLY A 338 7.31 -1.50 -10.99
N PHE A 339 6.02 -1.46 -10.66
CA PHE A 339 5.13 -0.38 -11.09
C PHE A 339 5.43 0.90 -10.32
N THR A 340 5.24 2.02 -10.96
CA THR A 340 5.50 3.35 -10.37
C THR A 340 4.35 4.29 -10.76
N PRO A 341 4.20 5.45 -10.12
CA PRO A 341 3.23 6.44 -10.59
C PRO A 341 3.37 6.82 -12.07
N PHE A 342 4.55 6.59 -12.67
CA PHE A 342 4.84 6.89 -14.09
C PHE A 342 4.77 5.67 -15.00
N HIS A 343 4.72 4.48 -14.42
CA HIS A 343 4.49 3.18 -15.06
C HIS A 343 3.30 2.53 -14.40
N ASP A 344 2.10 2.90 -14.85
CA ASP A 344 0.88 2.38 -14.26
C ASP A 344 0.77 0.86 -14.44
N ILE A 345 -0.08 0.26 -13.62
CA ILE A 345 -0.28 -1.19 -13.58
C ILE A 345 -0.87 -1.70 -14.89
N THR A 346 -0.39 -2.85 -15.33
CA THR A 346 -0.82 -3.51 -16.58
C THR A 346 -1.86 -4.59 -16.34
N TYR A 347 -2.06 -4.99 -15.10
CA TYR A 347 -3.07 -5.95 -14.66
C TYR A 347 -3.59 -5.57 -13.27
N PRO A 348 -4.85 -5.88 -12.93
CA PRO A 348 -5.42 -5.51 -11.65
C PRO A 348 -4.77 -6.28 -10.51
N PHE A 349 -4.52 -5.59 -9.38
CA PHE A 349 -4.18 -6.24 -8.12
C PHE A 349 -5.42 -6.38 -7.25
N VAL A 350 -5.70 -7.58 -6.78
CA VAL A 350 -6.82 -7.85 -5.89
C VAL A 350 -6.32 -8.19 -4.50
N GLY A 351 -6.94 -7.61 -3.49
CA GLY A 351 -6.68 -7.89 -2.09
C GLY A 351 -7.96 -8.04 -1.30
N GLN A 352 -7.92 -8.85 -0.27
CA GLN A 352 -9.01 -9.10 0.66
C GLN A 352 -8.62 -8.58 2.04
N THR A 353 -9.52 -7.87 2.70
CA THR A 353 -9.26 -7.27 4.02
C THR A 353 -10.40 -7.59 4.97
N ILE A 354 -10.06 -7.96 6.19
CA ILE A 354 -11.01 -8.15 7.29
C ILE A 354 -10.71 -7.12 8.36
N LEU A 355 -11.74 -6.40 8.76
CA LEU A 355 -11.75 -5.55 9.93
C LEU A 355 -12.58 -6.22 11.03
N THR A 356 -12.01 -6.39 12.24
CA THR A 356 -12.72 -7.06 13.34
C THR A 356 -12.33 -6.53 14.73
N ASN A 357 -13.27 -6.57 15.65
CA ASN A 357 -13.04 -6.43 17.08
C ASN A 357 -13.14 -7.79 17.83
N GLY A 358 -13.37 -8.88 17.11
CA GLY A 358 -13.60 -10.22 17.64
C GLY A 358 -15.05 -10.65 17.68
N GLN A 359 -16.01 -9.72 17.73
CA GLN A 359 -17.44 -9.97 17.67
C GLN A 359 -18.07 -9.46 16.36
N ASP A 360 -17.69 -8.27 15.94
CA ASP A 360 -18.14 -7.68 14.69
C ASP A 360 -17.05 -7.85 13.62
N PHE A 361 -17.47 -8.15 12.40
CA PHE A 361 -16.62 -8.37 11.24
C PHE A 361 -17.11 -7.54 10.07
N THR A 362 -16.18 -6.92 9.35
CA THR A 362 -16.45 -6.28 8.07
C THR A 362 -15.43 -6.78 7.05
N PHE A 363 -15.93 -7.26 5.92
CA PHE A 363 -15.13 -7.83 4.85
C PHE A 363 -15.02 -6.85 3.70
N PHE A 364 -13.81 -6.66 3.19
CA PHE A 364 -13.55 -5.82 2.04
C PHE A 364 -12.83 -6.61 0.95
N VAL A 365 -13.24 -6.39 -0.28
CA VAL A 365 -12.51 -6.82 -1.48
C VAL A 365 -12.10 -5.57 -2.23
N TYR A 366 -10.83 -5.42 -2.52
CA TYR A 366 -10.31 -4.26 -3.22
C TYR A 366 -9.63 -4.68 -4.52
N GLN A 367 -9.96 -4.01 -5.60
CA GLN A 367 -9.28 -4.15 -6.88
C GLN A 367 -8.59 -2.84 -7.25
N LEU A 368 -7.27 -2.87 -7.27
CA LEU A 368 -6.43 -1.78 -7.67
C LEU A 368 -6.23 -1.85 -9.19
N ASN A 369 -6.72 -0.86 -9.91
CA ASN A 369 -6.64 -0.74 -11.37
C ASN A 369 -5.66 0.34 -11.82
N THR A 370 -5.28 1.26 -10.92
CA THR A 370 -4.32 2.33 -11.20
C THR A 370 -3.64 2.82 -9.93
N ILE A 371 -2.38 3.22 -10.06
CA ILE A 371 -1.60 3.93 -9.04
C ILE A 371 -1.10 5.28 -9.55
N ALA A 372 -1.44 5.62 -10.78
CA ALA A 372 -1.02 6.85 -11.44
C ALA A 372 -2.10 7.92 -11.27
N PHE A 373 -1.88 8.85 -10.32
CA PHE A 373 -2.84 9.91 -9.98
C PHE A 373 -2.29 11.32 -10.18
N HIS A 374 -1.11 11.44 -10.79
CA HIS A 374 -0.48 12.74 -11.06
C HIS A 374 -1.12 13.45 -12.27
N GLU A 375 -0.71 14.70 -12.53
CA GLU A 375 -1.32 15.55 -13.57
C GLU A 375 -1.13 15.02 -15.00
N ASP A 376 0.02 14.41 -15.27
CA ASP A 376 0.42 14.01 -16.64
C ASP A 376 -0.02 12.57 -17.01
N VAL A 377 -1.06 12.04 -16.38
CA VAL A 377 -1.53 10.65 -16.63
C VAL A 377 -2.44 10.59 -17.85
N ASP A 378 -2.19 9.62 -18.72
CA ASP A 378 -3.01 9.38 -19.93
C ASP A 378 -4.40 8.83 -19.58
N ASN A 379 -4.50 7.93 -18.58
CA ASN A 379 -5.74 7.25 -18.17
C ASN A 379 -6.39 7.91 -16.94
N LYS A 380 -6.81 9.17 -17.05
CA LYS A 380 -7.44 9.92 -15.94
C LYS A 380 -8.78 9.32 -15.46
N ASP A 381 -9.43 8.54 -16.32
CA ASP A 381 -10.76 7.99 -16.04
C ASP A 381 -10.72 6.61 -15.37
N ARG A 382 -9.56 5.98 -15.23
CA ARG A 382 -9.46 4.67 -14.57
C ARG A 382 -9.70 4.80 -13.07
N ARG A 383 -10.57 3.92 -12.53
CA ARG A 383 -10.99 3.88 -11.12
C ARG A 383 -10.55 2.60 -10.44
N ASN A 384 -10.22 2.71 -9.17
CA ASN A 384 -10.08 1.59 -8.27
C ASN A 384 -11.46 1.23 -7.70
N LEU A 385 -11.67 -0.04 -7.41
CA LEU A 385 -12.95 -0.56 -6.95
C LEU A 385 -12.80 -1.20 -5.58
N CYS A 386 -13.73 -0.90 -4.69
CA CYS A 386 -13.78 -1.48 -3.36
C CYS A 386 -15.20 -1.96 -3.05
N TRP A 387 -15.32 -3.19 -2.56
CA TRP A 387 -16.59 -3.78 -2.13
C TRP A 387 -16.53 -4.01 -0.62
N THR A 388 -17.65 -3.80 0.07
CA THR A 388 -17.77 -4.04 1.50
C THR A 388 -19.00 -4.87 1.83
N SER A 389 -18.86 -5.86 2.72
CA SER A 389 -20.01 -6.63 3.22
C SER A 389 -20.92 -5.81 4.11
N GLY A 390 -20.44 -4.65 4.58
CA GLY A 390 -21.00 -4.01 5.76
C GLY A 390 -20.64 -4.80 7.03
N LYS A 391 -21.13 -4.31 8.15
CA LYS A 391 -20.87 -4.87 9.48
C LYS A 391 -21.69 -6.11 9.74
N LEU A 392 -21.05 -7.23 10.01
CA LEU A 392 -21.66 -8.50 10.36
C LEU A 392 -21.26 -8.87 11.79
N ARG A 393 -22.25 -9.19 12.62
CA ARG A 393 -22.03 -9.64 13.99
C ARG A 393 -21.92 -11.16 13.98
N LEU A 394 -20.84 -11.70 14.57
CA LEU A 394 -20.55 -13.12 14.61
C LEU A 394 -21.45 -13.87 15.61
N PHE A 395 -21.70 -13.28 16.78
CA PHE A 395 -22.61 -13.82 17.80
C PHE A 395 -23.19 -12.67 18.61
N GLU A 396 -24.38 -12.89 19.20
CA GLU A 396 -25.03 -11.86 20.00
C GLU A 396 -24.53 -11.84 21.44
N THR A 397 -24.67 -12.96 22.16
CA THR A 397 -24.30 -13.10 23.56
C THR A 397 -23.73 -14.48 23.86
N ILE A 398 -23.04 -14.59 25.01
CA ILE A 398 -22.60 -15.86 25.57
C ILE A 398 -23.30 -16.00 26.93
N GLU A 399 -24.22 -16.95 27.03
CA GLU A 399 -24.97 -17.24 28.22
C GLU A 399 -24.88 -18.72 28.56
N ASP A 400 -24.70 -19.03 29.85
CA ASP A 400 -24.59 -20.40 30.37
C ASP A 400 -23.54 -21.26 29.62
N GLY A 401 -22.48 -20.66 29.17
CA GLY A 401 -21.43 -21.37 28.42
C GLY A 401 -21.79 -21.73 26.98
N GLN A 402 -22.85 -21.16 26.46
CA GLN A 402 -23.27 -21.37 25.06
C GLN A 402 -23.31 -20.07 24.28
N LEU A 403 -22.96 -20.17 23.00
CA LEU A 403 -23.08 -19.07 22.05
C LEU A 403 -24.53 -18.92 21.60
N LYS A 404 -25.09 -17.71 21.71
CA LYS A 404 -26.42 -17.41 21.21
C LYS A 404 -26.32 -16.47 20.01
N GLY A 405 -27.17 -16.68 19.01
CA GLY A 405 -27.25 -15.83 17.82
C GLY A 405 -26.00 -15.92 16.94
N VAL A 406 -25.43 -17.12 16.78
CA VAL A 406 -24.25 -17.31 15.91
C VAL A 406 -24.65 -17.08 14.45
N ASN A 407 -23.94 -16.18 13.79
CA ASN A 407 -24.11 -15.88 12.37
C ASN A 407 -23.11 -16.69 11.54
N GLU A 408 -23.61 -17.72 10.89
CA GLU A 408 -22.80 -18.59 10.02
C GLU A 408 -22.26 -17.91 8.78
N ASP A 409 -22.86 -16.78 8.35
CA ASP A 409 -22.40 -16.05 7.18
C ASP A 409 -20.98 -15.50 7.38
N VAL A 410 -20.62 -15.18 8.62
CA VAL A 410 -19.24 -14.76 8.96
C VAL A 410 -18.27 -15.92 8.73
N TYR A 411 -18.64 -17.14 9.11
CA TYR A 411 -17.83 -18.35 8.85
C TYR A 411 -17.72 -18.64 7.35
N ARG A 412 -18.83 -18.54 6.61
CA ARG A 412 -18.85 -18.69 5.15
C ARG A 412 -17.90 -17.69 4.48
N LEU A 413 -17.95 -16.42 4.88
CA LEU A 413 -17.09 -15.40 4.30
C LEU A 413 -15.62 -15.59 4.65
N LEU A 414 -15.30 -16.03 5.86
CA LEU A 414 -13.93 -16.40 6.24
C LEU A 414 -13.38 -17.52 5.35
N LEU A 415 -14.19 -18.58 5.13
CA LEU A 415 -13.81 -19.69 4.26
C LEU A 415 -13.68 -19.25 2.80
N LYS A 416 -14.63 -18.46 2.28
CA LYS A 416 -14.59 -17.92 0.92
C LYS A 416 -13.34 -17.07 0.67
N PHE A 417 -12.93 -16.28 1.64
CA PHE A 417 -11.71 -15.45 1.54
C PHE A 417 -10.43 -16.29 1.52
N LEU A 418 -10.40 -17.40 2.25
CA LEU A 418 -9.26 -18.32 2.24
C LEU A 418 -9.25 -19.21 1.00
N LEU A 419 -10.43 -19.65 0.52
CA LEU A 419 -10.57 -20.53 -0.63
C LEU A 419 -10.58 -19.80 -1.98
N ASN A 420 -10.51 -18.47 -1.97
CA ASN A 420 -10.34 -17.70 -3.20
C ASN A 420 -8.97 -18.02 -3.81
N THR A 421 -8.99 -18.76 -4.90
CA THR A 421 -7.78 -19.31 -5.52
C THR A 421 -7.01 -18.28 -6.31
N PRO A 422 -5.68 -18.21 -6.16
CA PRO A 422 -4.83 -17.36 -6.98
C PRO A 422 -4.72 -17.93 -8.40
N GLU A 423 -4.76 -17.05 -9.37
CA GLU A 423 -4.67 -17.43 -10.78
C GLU A 423 -3.86 -16.38 -11.56
N VAL A 424 -2.97 -16.84 -12.40
CA VAL A 424 -2.24 -15.99 -13.35
C VAL A 424 -2.78 -16.30 -14.74
N LYS A 425 -3.29 -15.28 -15.44
CA LYS A 425 -3.75 -15.44 -16.83
C LYS A 425 -2.59 -15.87 -17.72
N GLU A 426 -2.85 -16.73 -18.68
CA GLU A 426 -1.86 -17.17 -19.65
C GLU A 426 -1.29 -15.96 -20.42
N GLY A 427 0.05 -15.89 -20.50
CA GLY A 427 0.74 -14.74 -21.14
C GLY A 427 0.87 -13.48 -20.27
N GLN A 428 0.37 -13.47 -19.03
CA GLN A 428 0.51 -12.32 -18.13
C GLN A 428 1.92 -12.22 -17.56
N VAL A 429 2.60 -11.11 -17.84
CA VAL A 429 3.90 -10.79 -17.24
C VAL A 429 3.67 -10.03 -15.94
N LEU A 430 4.08 -10.62 -14.81
CA LEU A 430 3.83 -10.03 -13.49
C LEU A 430 4.75 -8.83 -13.18
N LYS A 431 5.96 -8.80 -13.75
CA LYS A 431 6.97 -7.75 -13.55
C LYS A 431 7.45 -7.18 -14.90
N PRO A 432 6.55 -6.50 -15.66
CA PRO A 432 6.85 -6.12 -17.05
C PRO A 432 7.94 -5.04 -17.18
N TYR A 433 8.20 -4.30 -16.10
CA TYR A 433 9.12 -3.16 -16.10
C TYR A 433 10.41 -3.43 -15.31
N LEU A 434 10.64 -4.66 -14.93
CA LEU A 434 11.90 -5.07 -14.30
C LEU A 434 12.76 -5.83 -15.31
N GLY A 435 14.04 -5.46 -15.37
CA GLY A 435 15.05 -6.16 -16.15
C GLY A 435 15.69 -7.30 -15.37
N VAL A 436 16.68 -7.93 -16.00
CA VAL A 436 17.54 -8.91 -15.31
C VAL A 436 18.48 -8.14 -14.40
N ASP A 437 18.53 -8.55 -13.13
CA ASP A 437 19.47 -7.97 -12.18
C ASP A 437 20.88 -8.44 -12.49
N THR A 438 21.73 -7.55 -12.92
CA THR A 438 23.14 -7.81 -13.28
C THR A 438 24.11 -7.44 -12.14
N ARG A 439 23.59 -6.97 -11.00
CA ARG A 439 24.43 -6.57 -9.86
C ARG A 439 25.09 -7.78 -9.20
N THR A 440 26.28 -7.57 -8.70
CA THR A 440 26.99 -8.55 -7.88
C THR A 440 26.28 -8.74 -6.52
N GLU A 441 26.53 -9.87 -5.86
CA GLU A 441 25.99 -10.14 -4.52
C GLU A 441 26.39 -9.06 -3.50
N GLU A 442 27.58 -8.49 -3.64
CA GLU A 442 28.06 -7.43 -2.76
C GLU A 442 27.30 -6.12 -2.98
N GLU A 443 27.05 -5.74 -4.23
CA GLU A 443 26.23 -4.58 -4.57
C GLU A 443 24.79 -4.74 -4.08
N ILE A 444 24.19 -5.91 -4.25
CA ILE A 444 22.86 -6.24 -3.74
C ILE A 444 22.83 -6.12 -2.21
N LYS A 445 23.84 -6.64 -1.53
CA LYS A 445 23.96 -6.57 -0.06
C LYS A 445 24.11 -5.12 0.40
N ASN A 446 24.93 -4.32 -0.27
CA ASN A 446 25.12 -2.90 0.04
C ASN A 446 23.84 -2.09 -0.22
N MET A 447 23.15 -2.34 -1.32
CA MET A 447 21.87 -1.70 -1.62
C MET A 447 20.80 -2.09 -0.60
N ARG A 448 20.69 -3.34 -0.24
CA ARG A 448 19.77 -3.81 0.82
C ARG A 448 20.08 -3.13 2.15
N PHE A 449 21.34 -3.00 2.51
CA PHE A 449 21.73 -2.28 3.72
C PHE A 449 21.36 -0.79 3.65
N PHE A 450 21.53 -0.15 2.50
CA PHE A 450 21.12 1.23 2.27
C PHE A 450 19.59 1.40 2.37
N LEU A 451 18.82 0.54 1.71
CA LEU A 451 17.37 0.54 1.76
C LEU A 451 16.85 0.28 3.17
N ARG A 452 17.53 -0.55 3.96
CA ARG A 452 17.21 -0.73 5.37
C ARG A 452 17.17 0.61 6.10
N ARG A 453 18.09 1.49 5.84
CA ARG A 453 18.11 2.84 6.44
C ARG A 453 16.97 3.72 5.91
N MET A 454 16.60 3.58 4.67
CA MET A 454 15.43 4.28 4.11
C MET A 454 14.12 3.77 4.70
N TYR A 455 14.00 2.47 4.89
CA TYR A 455 12.81 1.85 5.46
C TYR A 455 12.66 2.13 6.96
N SER A 456 13.75 2.31 7.69
CA SER A 456 13.71 2.67 9.09
C SER A 456 13.71 4.19 9.29
N GLN A 457 12.77 4.89 8.72
CA GLN A 457 12.71 6.36 8.71
C GLN A 457 12.62 7.02 10.08
N LYS A 458 12.36 6.26 11.12
CA LYS A 458 12.31 6.77 12.49
C LYS A 458 13.66 6.61 13.16
N ARG A 459 14.05 7.62 13.92
CA ARG A 459 15.16 7.48 14.88
C ARG A 459 14.80 6.38 15.86
N ALA A 460 15.79 5.68 16.37
CA ALA A 460 15.56 4.49 17.20
C ALA A 460 14.68 4.74 18.44
N HIS A 461 14.70 5.93 19.03
CA HIS A 461 13.85 6.28 20.16
C HIS A 461 12.36 6.46 19.80
N ASN A 462 12.05 6.64 18.50
CA ASN A 462 10.69 6.72 17.98
C ASN A 462 10.22 5.41 17.35
N ALA A 463 11.07 4.38 17.29
CA ALA A 463 10.69 3.08 16.80
C ALA A 463 9.72 2.42 17.78
N HIS A 464 8.67 1.79 17.28
CA HIS A 464 7.81 0.96 18.12
C HIS A 464 8.62 -0.22 18.66
N LYS A 465 8.37 -0.59 19.92
CA LYS A 465 9.07 -1.72 20.58
C LYS A 465 8.90 -3.04 19.83
N ASP A 466 7.87 -3.15 19.02
CA ASP A 466 7.51 -4.34 18.21
C ASP A 466 8.18 -4.35 16.82
N GLU A 467 8.92 -3.31 16.44
CA GLU A 467 9.72 -3.32 15.21
C GLU A 467 10.93 -4.24 15.39
N VAL A 468 11.30 -4.94 14.31
CA VAL A 468 12.42 -5.90 14.34
C VAL A 468 13.68 -5.27 14.93
N PRO A 469 14.24 -5.82 16.02
CA PRO A 469 15.28 -5.17 16.82
C PRO A 469 16.56 -4.78 16.07
N MET A 470 16.88 -5.52 14.99
CA MET A 470 18.10 -5.25 14.21
C MET A 470 18.11 -3.87 13.53
N TRP A 471 16.93 -3.22 13.43
CA TRP A 471 16.80 -1.91 12.82
C TRP A 471 16.99 -0.76 13.77
N VAL A 472 16.87 -1.02 15.06
CA VAL A 472 16.75 -0.01 16.10
C VAL A 472 18.10 0.58 16.49
N LYS A 473 19.20 -0.13 16.24
CA LYS A 473 20.50 0.20 16.82
C LYS A 473 21.51 0.90 15.91
N ILE A 474 21.10 1.39 14.75
CA ILE A 474 22.00 2.20 13.94
C ILE A 474 21.88 3.66 14.33
N TYR A 475 22.47 4.03 15.45
CA TYR A 475 22.57 5.40 15.89
C TYR A 475 23.74 6.08 15.21
N LYS A 476 23.46 7.13 14.47
CA LYS A 476 24.49 7.93 13.83
C LYS A 476 25.41 8.66 14.84
N ASN A 477 24.95 8.79 16.09
CA ASN A 477 25.62 9.58 17.12
C ASN A 477 25.89 8.79 18.42
N HIS A 478 25.82 7.45 18.40
CA HIS A 478 26.22 6.68 19.56
C HIS A 478 27.73 6.52 19.55
N PRO A 479 28.47 6.81 20.65
CA PRO A 479 29.92 6.74 20.69
C PRO A 479 30.47 5.34 20.35
N ASP A 480 29.70 4.29 20.65
CA ASP A 480 30.06 2.89 20.36
C ASP A 480 29.44 2.36 19.06
N ALA A 481 28.81 3.22 18.25
CA ALA A 481 28.25 2.78 16.98
C ALA A 481 29.41 2.46 16.00
N PRO A 482 29.39 1.29 15.33
CA PRO A 482 30.40 1.01 14.32
C PRO A 482 30.37 2.12 13.25
N PRO A 483 31.53 2.55 12.74
CA PRO A 483 31.58 3.58 11.72
C PRO A 483 30.69 3.18 10.54
N SER A 484 29.91 4.15 10.05
CA SER A 484 29.04 3.92 8.91
C SER A 484 29.85 3.37 7.75
N PRO A 485 29.55 2.20 7.17
CA PRO A 485 30.29 1.65 6.05
C PRO A 485 30.31 2.56 4.81
N TYR A 486 29.49 3.61 4.81
CA TYR A 486 29.44 4.63 3.75
C TYR A 486 30.45 5.77 3.90
N VAL A 487 31.17 5.85 5.00
CA VAL A 487 32.27 6.84 5.16
C VAL A 487 33.54 6.41 4.40
N LYS A 488 33.59 5.17 3.90
CA LYS A 488 34.72 4.63 3.14
C LYS A 488 34.54 4.70 1.61
N LEU A 489 33.55 5.44 1.12
CA LEU A 489 33.34 5.68 -0.31
C LEU A 489 33.76 7.12 -0.71
N GLU A 490 34.74 7.71 -0.02
CA GLU A 490 35.51 8.85 -0.48
C GLU A 490 36.84 8.38 -1.08
#